data_68e729226b5607962139a55e83f429d5
#
_entry.id   68e729226b5607962139a55e83f429d5
#
_cell.length_a   1.000
_cell.length_b   1.000
_cell.length_c   1.000
_cell.angle_alpha   90.00
_cell.angle_beta   90.00
_cell.angle_gamma   90.00
#
_symmetry.space_group_name_H-M   'P 1'
#
loop_
_entity.id
_entity.type
_entity.pdbx_description
1 polymer ?
#
loop_
_entity_poly.entity_id
_entity_poly.type
_entity_poly.pdbx_seq_one_letter_code
_entity_poly.pdbx_strand_id
1 'polypeptide(L)'
;MTTVACSVAKIGRRTRAFCGAAAALALLAGCAHGPVPADPATKAGIERAAPPAPRARGEAPGGESLREFYASVEGDLTASGRMRRDTAPADAPFTDADLVRDFNRIALHDEYVDLGGRFVHSEAPALLRRWDRPIRVAVMTGASTPPEDAARDRANVAAFTQRLAHLTGLDMGLGQGPDVNFLVLFMTSAEREAFASQVRAAYPTFAPAVMSALHDTPLDTFCTAYAFSKPDDPATYSAVIVLIRAEHPPFTRLSCVHEEMAQAMGLPNDSPEARPSLFNDDLEFALLTEHDAILLRMLYDPRLRPGMSAAEVRPLLPEIVRDARLAQASDERLTIADAN
;
A
#
# COMPACT_ATOMS: atom_id res chain seq x y z
N MET A 1 2.57 -24.00 7.92
CA MET A 1 3.17 -22.95 7.08
C MET A 1 2.53 -21.63 7.50
N THR A 2 3.31 -20.64 7.88
CA THR A 2 2.78 -19.31 8.23
C THR A 2 2.46 -18.58 6.93
N THR A 3 1.22 -18.12 6.75
CA THR A 3 0.86 -17.30 5.60
C THR A 3 1.41 -15.89 5.81
N VAL A 4 2.14 -15.37 4.84
CA VAL A 4 2.66 -14.01 4.83
C VAL A 4 2.03 -13.28 3.67
N ALA A 5 1.31 -12.20 3.94
CA ALA A 5 0.93 -11.23 2.92
C ALA A 5 2.02 -10.15 2.86
N CYS A 6 2.40 -9.74 1.69
CA CYS A 6 3.40 -8.70 1.47
C CYS A 6 2.79 -7.65 0.56
N SER A 7 2.98 -6.39 0.90
CA SER A 7 2.74 -5.29 0.01
C SER A 7 3.98 -4.42 -0.10
N VAL A 8 4.18 -3.77 -1.21
CA VAL A 8 5.41 -3.05 -1.53
C VAL A 8 5.10 -1.78 -2.29
N ALA A 9 5.45 -0.65 -1.72
CA ALA A 9 5.44 0.61 -2.45
C ALA A 9 6.57 0.63 -3.52
N LYS A 10 6.20 0.69 -4.78
CA LYS A 10 7.13 0.70 -5.92
C LYS A 10 6.91 1.86 -6.86
N ILE A 11 7.98 2.28 -7.50
CA ILE A 11 7.89 3.11 -8.71
C ILE A 11 7.41 2.22 -9.85
N GLY A 12 6.15 2.41 -10.30
CA GLY A 12 5.50 1.57 -11.30
C GLY A 12 6.30 1.41 -12.59
N ARG A 13 6.61 0.18 -12.95
CA ARG A 13 7.16 -0.19 -14.25
C ARG A 13 6.03 -0.69 -15.15
N ARG A 14 5.68 0.07 -16.20
CA ARG A 14 4.89 -0.48 -17.31
C ARG A 14 5.83 -1.19 -18.28
N THR A 15 5.85 -2.52 -18.26
CA THR A 15 6.44 -3.33 -19.32
C THR A 15 5.50 -3.36 -20.53
N ARG A 16 5.91 -2.74 -21.64
CA ARG A 16 5.27 -2.94 -22.94
C ARG A 16 5.73 -4.30 -23.47
N ALA A 17 4.84 -5.27 -23.53
CA ALA A 17 5.04 -6.48 -24.30
C ALA A 17 4.85 -6.16 -25.79
N PHE A 18 5.91 -6.31 -26.58
CA PHE A 18 5.85 -6.36 -28.04
C PHE A 18 5.41 -7.77 -28.44
N CYS A 19 4.19 -7.92 -28.96
CA CYS A 19 3.82 -9.11 -29.72
C CYS A 19 4.00 -8.80 -31.21
N GLY A 20 4.93 -9.51 -31.82
CA GLY A 20 5.17 -9.49 -33.26
C GLY A 20 4.04 -10.14 -34.03
N ALA A 21 3.76 -9.58 -35.19
CA ALA A 21 2.76 -9.97 -36.15
C ALA A 21 3.08 -11.30 -36.83
N ALA A 22 2.08 -12.13 -37.03
CA ALA A 22 2.03 -13.10 -38.13
C ALA A 22 0.65 -13.02 -38.80
N ALA A 23 0.67 -12.71 -40.07
CA ALA A 23 -0.49 -12.58 -40.94
C ALA A 23 -1.04 -13.93 -41.37
N ALA A 24 -2.37 -14.06 -41.47
CA ALA A 24 -3.03 -14.98 -42.36
C ALA A 24 -4.34 -14.39 -42.86
N LEU A 25 -4.44 -14.25 -44.19
CA LEU A 25 -5.63 -13.87 -44.95
C LEU A 25 -6.73 -14.92 -44.85
N ALA A 26 -7.99 -14.51 -44.73
CA ALA A 26 -9.11 -15.16 -45.39
C ALA A 26 -10.26 -14.15 -45.55
N LEU A 27 -10.67 -13.98 -46.79
CA LEU A 27 -11.82 -13.23 -47.31
C LEU A 27 -13.15 -13.88 -46.90
N LEU A 28 -14.19 -13.11 -46.64
CA LEU A 28 -15.50 -13.21 -47.25
C LEU A 28 -16.48 -12.09 -46.81
N ALA A 29 -17.25 -11.69 -47.74
CA ALA A 29 -18.08 -10.52 -47.93
C ALA A 29 -19.31 -10.34 -47.01
N GLY A 30 -19.70 -9.06 -46.82
CA GLY A 30 -21.09 -8.62 -47.05
C GLY A 30 -21.88 -8.19 -45.81
N CYS A 31 -22.07 -6.90 -45.58
CA CYS A 31 -23.33 -6.17 -45.61
C CYS A 31 -23.16 -4.79 -44.97
N ALA A 32 -23.48 -3.79 -45.77
CA ALA A 32 -23.39 -2.37 -45.41
C ALA A 32 -24.48 -1.97 -44.43
N HIS A 33 -24.07 -1.24 -43.36
CA HIS A 33 -24.91 -0.26 -42.66
C HIS A 33 -24.07 1.00 -42.47
N GLY A 34 -24.63 2.13 -42.90
CA GLY A 34 -23.97 3.42 -43.00
C GLY A 34 -23.60 4.02 -41.61
N PRO A 35 -22.64 4.96 -41.63
CA PRO A 35 -22.14 5.54 -40.37
C PRO A 35 -23.10 6.61 -39.84
N VAL A 36 -23.40 6.50 -38.57
CA VAL A 36 -23.98 7.60 -37.77
C VAL A 36 -22.82 8.58 -37.45
N PRO A 37 -23.02 9.91 -37.67
CA PRO A 37 -21.97 10.86 -37.36
C PRO A 37 -21.72 10.93 -35.85
N ALA A 38 -20.49 10.69 -35.45
CA ALA A 38 -20.02 10.90 -34.08
C ALA A 38 -19.74 12.40 -33.87
N ASP A 39 -20.36 12.96 -32.85
CA ASP A 39 -20.11 14.28 -32.30
C ASP A 39 -18.67 14.37 -31.77
N PRO A 40 -17.84 15.35 -32.17
CA PRO A 40 -16.48 15.50 -31.66
C PRO A 40 -16.48 16.22 -30.30
N ALA A 41 -16.86 15.55 -29.26
CA ALA A 41 -16.54 16.00 -27.89
C ALA A 41 -15.05 15.70 -27.63
N THR A 42 -14.25 16.74 -27.69
CA THR A 42 -12.83 16.78 -27.42
C THR A 42 -12.53 16.20 -26.01
N LYS A 43 -12.17 14.94 -25.95
CA LYS A 43 -11.45 14.41 -24.79
C LYS A 43 -10.02 14.89 -24.93
N ALA A 44 -9.69 15.97 -24.22
CA ALA A 44 -8.31 16.30 -23.93
C ALA A 44 -7.76 15.14 -23.05
N GLY A 45 -7.13 14.18 -23.69
CA GLY A 45 -6.37 13.14 -23.00
C GLY A 45 -5.18 13.83 -22.35
N ILE A 46 -5.17 13.88 -21.02
CA ILE A 46 -3.95 14.15 -20.27
C ILE A 46 -3.04 12.95 -20.57
N GLU A 47 -2.08 13.17 -21.44
CA GLU A 47 -1.03 12.20 -21.75
C GLU A 47 -0.19 12.05 -20.48
N ARG A 48 -0.43 10.99 -19.70
CA ARG A 48 0.35 10.70 -18.50
C ARG A 48 1.80 10.49 -18.93
N ALA A 49 2.67 11.41 -18.54
CA ALA A 49 4.10 11.26 -18.71
C ALA A 49 4.53 9.96 -18.02
N ALA A 50 5.18 9.06 -18.75
CA ALA A 50 5.77 7.86 -18.18
C ALA A 50 6.77 8.27 -17.10
N PRO A 51 6.84 7.56 -15.95
CA PRO A 51 7.87 7.80 -14.95
C PRO A 51 9.25 7.71 -15.59
N PRO A 52 10.23 8.51 -15.12
CA PRO A 52 11.59 8.43 -15.62
C PRO A 52 12.11 7.01 -15.47
N ALA A 53 12.69 6.48 -16.54
CA ALA A 53 13.24 5.12 -16.53
C ALA A 53 14.29 5.00 -15.41
N PRO A 54 14.25 3.93 -14.58
CA PRO A 54 15.28 3.69 -13.57
C PRO A 54 16.64 3.60 -14.26
N ARG A 55 17.60 4.32 -13.73
CA ARG A 55 18.99 4.16 -14.15
C ARG A 55 19.42 2.70 -14.03
N ALA A 56 20.18 2.20 -15.00
CA ALA A 56 20.67 0.84 -15.03
C ALA A 56 21.28 0.43 -13.67
N ARG A 57 21.17 -0.88 -13.33
CA ARG A 57 21.77 -1.48 -12.14
C ARG A 57 23.28 -1.20 -12.14
N GLY A 58 23.68 -0.08 -11.50
CA GLY A 58 25.03 0.17 -11.04
C GLY A 58 25.15 -0.30 -9.60
N GLU A 59 26.36 -0.51 -9.12
CA GLU A 59 26.66 -0.79 -7.71
C GLU A 59 25.85 0.14 -6.81
N ALA A 60 25.23 -0.43 -5.75
CA ALA A 60 24.43 0.34 -4.82
C ALA A 60 25.28 1.47 -4.24
N PRO A 61 24.84 2.75 -4.36
CA PRO A 61 25.57 3.86 -3.79
C PRO A 61 25.73 3.67 -2.28
N GLY A 62 26.85 4.10 -1.66
CA GLY A 62 27.01 4.13 -0.20
C GLY A 62 25.94 4.98 0.47
N GLY A 63 25.70 4.83 1.79
CA GLY A 63 24.56 5.39 2.50
C GLY A 63 24.29 6.89 2.32
N GLU A 64 25.31 7.73 2.14
CA GLU A 64 25.16 9.16 1.86
C GLU A 64 24.63 9.39 0.44
N SER A 65 25.14 8.68 -0.54
CA SER A 65 24.70 8.75 -1.92
C SER A 65 23.28 8.14 -2.12
N LEU A 66 22.82 7.23 -1.27
CA LEU A 66 21.42 6.76 -1.25
C LEU A 66 20.46 7.85 -0.77
N ARG A 67 20.84 8.64 0.24
CA ARG A 67 20.04 9.79 0.70
C ARG A 67 19.89 10.84 -0.40
N GLU A 68 20.98 11.17 -1.08
CA GLU A 68 20.95 12.09 -2.23
C GLU A 68 20.09 11.55 -3.37
N PHE A 69 20.22 10.26 -3.67
CA PHE A 69 19.40 9.57 -4.68
C PHE A 69 17.91 9.68 -4.35
N TYR A 70 17.48 9.33 -3.13
CA TYR A 70 16.07 9.39 -2.77
C TYR A 70 15.55 10.82 -2.62
N ALA A 71 16.40 11.78 -2.23
CA ALA A 71 16.04 13.19 -2.24
C ALA A 71 15.78 13.71 -3.67
N SER A 72 16.59 13.26 -4.65
CA SER A 72 16.35 13.57 -6.05
C SER A 72 15.05 12.94 -6.56
N VAL A 73 14.78 11.68 -6.20
CA VAL A 73 13.55 10.98 -6.59
C VAL A 73 12.31 11.68 -6.01
N GLU A 74 12.31 12.07 -4.73
CA GLU A 74 11.22 12.83 -4.13
C GLU A 74 11.03 14.18 -4.83
N GLY A 75 12.13 14.86 -5.16
CA GLY A 75 12.11 16.13 -5.90
C GLY A 75 11.47 15.99 -7.29
N ASP A 76 11.84 14.96 -8.04
CA ASP A 76 11.31 14.68 -9.38
C ASP A 76 9.81 14.31 -9.32
N LEU A 77 9.40 13.48 -8.35
CA LEU A 77 8.01 13.12 -8.13
C LEU A 77 7.17 14.36 -7.80
N THR A 78 7.64 15.19 -6.87
CA THR A 78 6.95 16.42 -6.47
C THR A 78 6.87 17.42 -7.63
N ALA A 79 7.96 17.62 -8.36
CA ALA A 79 7.98 18.50 -9.54
C ALA A 79 7.05 18.05 -10.67
N SER A 80 6.78 16.73 -10.76
CA SER A 80 5.81 16.16 -11.70
C SER A 80 4.36 16.15 -11.21
N GLY A 81 4.08 16.79 -10.06
CA GLY A 81 2.74 16.85 -9.47
C GLY A 81 2.31 15.57 -8.75
N ARG A 82 3.26 14.68 -8.43
CA ARG A 82 3.04 13.50 -7.61
C ARG A 82 3.36 13.78 -6.13
N MET A 83 3.18 12.77 -5.30
CA MET A 83 3.32 12.88 -3.85
C MET A 83 2.49 14.04 -3.28
N ARG A 84 1.24 14.16 -3.74
CA ARG A 84 0.28 15.16 -3.28
C ARG A 84 0.00 14.98 -1.80
N ARG A 85 -0.23 16.13 -1.12
CA ARG A 85 -0.51 16.16 0.33
C ARG A 85 -1.99 16.28 0.66
N ASP A 86 -2.79 16.65 -0.32
CA ASP A 86 -4.23 16.80 -0.16
C ASP A 86 -4.91 15.42 -0.04
N THR A 87 -5.72 15.25 0.97
CA THR A 87 -6.39 13.99 1.30
C THR A 87 -7.83 13.91 0.80
N ALA A 88 -8.40 15.04 0.38
CA ALA A 88 -9.73 15.15 -0.21
C ALA A 88 -9.67 16.04 -1.47
N PRO A 89 -9.03 15.58 -2.55
CA PRO A 89 -8.78 16.38 -3.75
C PRO A 89 -10.08 16.62 -4.54
N ALA A 90 -10.41 17.88 -4.80
CA ALA A 90 -11.61 18.25 -5.57
C ALA A 90 -11.53 17.83 -7.06
N ASP A 91 -10.32 17.66 -7.59
CA ASP A 91 -10.06 17.22 -8.97
C ASP A 91 -10.04 15.70 -9.15
N ALA A 92 -10.22 14.93 -8.08
CA ALA A 92 -10.33 13.48 -8.10
C ALA A 92 -11.57 12.98 -7.34
N PRO A 93 -12.78 13.30 -7.81
CA PRO A 93 -14.02 12.80 -7.20
C PRO A 93 -14.14 11.29 -7.43
N PHE A 94 -14.77 10.59 -6.49
CA PHE A 94 -15.03 9.16 -6.57
C PHE A 94 -16.48 8.83 -6.17
N THR A 95 -17.01 7.75 -6.73
CA THR A 95 -18.38 7.28 -6.54
C THR A 95 -18.43 6.05 -5.61
N ASP A 96 -19.63 5.63 -5.22
CA ASP A 96 -19.84 4.37 -4.49
C ASP A 96 -19.43 3.16 -5.33
N ALA A 97 -19.61 3.24 -6.66
CA ALA A 97 -19.18 2.19 -7.58
C ALA A 97 -17.65 2.04 -7.62
N ASP A 98 -16.93 3.17 -7.53
CA ASP A 98 -15.47 3.16 -7.43
C ASP A 98 -15.03 2.50 -6.11
N LEU A 99 -15.64 2.86 -4.98
CA LEU A 99 -15.35 2.23 -3.68
C LEU A 99 -15.58 0.72 -3.70
N VAL A 100 -16.67 0.24 -4.31
CA VAL A 100 -16.95 -1.19 -4.44
C VAL A 100 -15.93 -1.89 -5.32
N ARG A 101 -15.56 -1.30 -6.45
CA ARG A 101 -14.54 -1.82 -7.38
C ARG A 101 -13.18 -1.93 -6.67
N ASP A 102 -12.77 -0.82 -6.05
CA ASP A 102 -11.45 -0.70 -5.46
C ASP A 102 -11.31 -1.55 -4.20
N PHE A 103 -12.38 -1.64 -3.37
CA PHE A 103 -12.40 -2.59 -2.26
C PHE A 103 -12.22 -4.04 -2.73
N ASN A 104 -12.93 -4.45 -3.79
CA ASN A 104 -12.77 -5.80 -4.34
C ASN A 104 -11.34 -6.07 -4.80
N ARG A 105 -10.71 -5.07 -5.46
CA ARG A 105 -9.35 -5.22 -5.99
C ARG A 105 -8.31 -5.20 -4.88
N ILE A 106 -8.43 -4.28 -3.93
CA ILE A 106 -7.42 -4.02 -2.91
C ILE A 106 -7.52 -4.99 -1.74
N ALA A 107 -8.73 -5.31 -1.27
CA ALA A 107 -8.93 -6.16 -0.08
C ALA A 107 -9.03 -7.66 -0.38
N LEU A 108 -9.37 -8.05 -1.62
CA LEU A 108 -9.71 -9.44 -1.99
C LEU A 108 -8.78 -10.03 -3.06
N HIS A 109 -7.60 -9.44 -3.24
CA HIS A 109 -6.52 -9.98 -4.07
C HIS A 109 -5.19 -9.82 -3.35
N ASP A 110 -4.24 -10.68 -3.68
CA ASP A 110 -2.85 -10.58 -3.20
C ASP A 110 -1.99 -9.87 -4.24
N GLU A 111 -1.20 -8.88 -3.80
CA GLU A 111 -0.17 -8.26 -4.63
C GLU A 111 1.04 -9.21 -4.80
N TYR A 112 1.38 -9.93 -3.75
CA TYR A 112 2.49 -10.90 -3.75
C TYR A 112 2.09 -12.21 -3.10
N VAL A 113 2.67 -13.30 -3.62
CA VAL A 113 2.59 -14.65 -3.04
C VAL A 113 4.00 -15.17 -2.74
N ASP A 114 4.15 -15.92 -1.65
CA ASP A 114 5.40 -16.62 -1.34
C ASP A 114 5.49 -17.92 -2.17
N LEU A 115 6.43 -17.95 -3.10
CA LEU A 115 6.75 -19.14 -3.89
C LEU A 115 8.16 -19.63 -3.51
N GLY A 116 8.22 -20.56 -2.56
CA GLY A 116 9.46 -21.23 -2.17
C GLY A 116 10.48 -20.31 -1.48
N GLY A 117 10.00 -19.39 -0.65
CA GLY A 117 10.85 -18.45 0.09
C GLY A 117 11.20 -17.17 -0.69
N ARG A 118 10.43 -16.86 -1.73
CA ARG A 118 10.53 -15.61 -2.50
C ARG A 118 9.14 -15.03 -2.75
N PHE A 119 9.01 -13.72 -2.61
CA PHE A 119 7.80 -13.02 -3.01
C PHE A 119 7.77 -12.80 -4.52
N VAL A 120 6.67 -13.20 -5.13
CA VAL A 120 6.42 -13.03 -6.57
C VAL A 120 5.15 -12.26 -6.73
N HIS A 121 5.15 -11.23 -7.59
CA HIS A 121 3.96 -10.43 -7.89
C HIS A 121 2.84 -11.36 -8.38
N SER A 122 1.64 -11.14 -7.86
CA SER A 122 0.45 -11.93 -8.12
C SER A 122 -0.78 -11.03 -8.18
N GLU A 123 -1.78 -11.43 -8.94
CA GLU A 123 -3.11 -10.84 -8.93
C GLU A 123 -4.15 -11.89 -8.53
N ALA A 124 -3.73 -12.87 -7.74
CA ALA A 124 -4.58 -13.98 -7.35
C ALA A 124 -5.71 -13.51 -6.42
N PRO A 125 -6.94 -13.99 -6.62
CA PRO A 125 -8.02 -13.77 -5.65
C PRO A 125 -7.61 -14.28 -4.27
N ALA A 126 -7.90 -13.49 -3.25
CA ALA A 126 -7.63 -13.79 -1.85
C ALA A 126 -8.91 -13.78 -1.02
N LEU A 127 -8.86 -14.44 0.14
CA LEU A 127 -9.89 -14.30 1.15
C LEU A 127 -9.67 -13.00 1.91
N LEU A 128 -10.75 -12.40 2.40
CA LEU A 128 -10.66 -11.20 3.23
C LEU A 128 -9.82 -11.49 4.48
N ARG A 129 -8.79 -10.68 4.70
CA ARG A 129 -7.90 -10.75 5.85
C ARG A 129 -7.95 -9.47 6.65
N ARG A 130 -7.95 -9.57 7.97
CA ARG A 130 -7.88 -8.41 8.87
C ARG A 130 -7.48 -8.84 10.29
N TRP A 131 -7.32 -7.87 11.15
CA TRP A 131 -7.11 -8.07 12.57
C TRP A 131 -8.42 -8.32 13.32
N ASP A 132 -8.37 -9.13 14.37
CA ASP A 132 -9.47 -9.42 15.30
C ASP A 132 -9.07 -9.23 16.78
N ARG A 133 -7.88 -8.68 17.01
CA ARG A 133 -7.26 -8.54 18.34
C ARG A 133 -6.64 -7.17 18.53
N PRO A 134 -6.33 -6.76 19.77
CA PRO A 134 -5.61 -5.54 20.03
C PRO A 134 -4.27 -5.47 19.31
N ILE A 135 -3.92 -4.28 18.83
CA ILE A 135 -2.67 -4.01 18.10
C ILE A 135 -1.79 -3.12 18.96
N ARG A 136 -0.56 -3.58 19.23
CA ARG A 136 0.45 -2.84 19.97
C ARG A 136 1.64 -2.56 19.05
N VAL A 137 1.79 -1.28 18.70
CA VAL A 137 2.76 -0.80 17.70
C VAL A 137 4.05 -0.39 18.40
N ALA A 138 5.17 -0.97 18.01
CA ALA A 138 6.50 -0.50 18.40
C ALA A 138 7.23 0.13 17.20
N VAL A 139 7.99 1.17 17.48
CA VAL A 139 8.85 1.84 16.50
C VAL A 139 10.30 1.60 16.85
N MET A 140 11.05 1.10 15.88
CA MET A 140 12.49 0.87 16.01
C MET A 140 13.21 1.64 14.91
N THR A 141 14.19 2.45 15.30
CA THR A 141 15.04 3.21 14.38
C THR A 141 16.48 2.69 14.43
N GLY A 142 17.16 2.69 13.30
CA GLY A 142 18.57 2.33 13.22
C GLY A 142 19.45 3.27 14.05
N ALA A 143 20.59 2.78 14.49
CA ALA A 143 21.53 3.53 15.33
C ALA A 143 22.12 4.77 14.63
N SER A 144 22.13 4.78 13.29
CA SER A 144 22.60 5.91 12.47
C SER A 144 21.53 7.00 12.26
N THR A 145 20.30 6.80 12.70
CA THR A 145 19.21 7.77 12.55
C THR A 145 19.41 8.94 13.53
N PRO A 146 19.45 10.21 13.06
CA PRO A 146 19.51 11.36 13.94
C PRO A 146 18.37 11.38 14.96
N PRO A 147 18.60 11.80 16.22
CA PRO A 147 17.56 11.79 17.26
C PRO A 147 16.28 12.55 16.89
N GLU A 148 16.42 13.68 16.19
CA GLU A 148 15.29 14.49 15.72
C GLU A 148 14.47 13.76 14.66
N ASP A 149 15.10 13.00 13.78
CA ASP A 149 14.44 12.16 12.78
C ASP A 149 13.71 11.00 13.46
N ALA A 150 14.36 10.32 14.39
CA ALA A 150 13.77 9.25 15.17
C ALA A 150 12.54 9.71 15.97
N ALA A 151 12.62 10.91 16.58
CA ALA A 151 11.49 11.49 17.30
C ALA A 151 10.33 11.84 16.37
N ARG A 152 10.60 12.42 15.20
CA ARG A 152 9.60 12.75 14.18
C ARG A 152 8.92 11.48 13.63
N ASP A 153 9.70 10.46 13.27
CA ASP A 153 9.17 9.21 12.75
C ASP A 153 8.27 8.51 13.78
N ARG A 154 8.70 8.48 15.04
CA ARG A 154 7.86 7.96 16.14
C ARG A 154 6.57 8.75 16.32
N ALA A 155 6.61 10.06 16.23
CA ALA A 155 5.42 10.92 16.33
C ALA A 155 4.46 10.67 15.16
N ASN A 156 4.96 10.53 13.93
CA ASN A 156 4.19 10.21 12.75
C ASN A 156 3.47 8.84 12.90
N VAL A 157 4.20 7.81 13.33
CA VAL A 157 3.62 6.48 13.57
C VAL A 157 2.56 6.55 14.69
N ALA A 158 2.82 7.28 15.78
CA ALA A 158 1.86 7.43 16.86
C ALA A 158 0.55 8.09 16.40
N ALA A 159 0.65 9.20 15.67
CA ALA A 159 -0.51 9.92 15.13
C ALA A 159 -1.31 9.05 14.15
N PHE A 160 -0.60 8.35 13.25
CA PHE A 160 -1.26 7.49 12.28
C PHE A 160 -1.88 6.24 12.93
N THR A 161 -1.27 5.68 13.97
CA THR A 161 -1.86 4.59 14.78
C THR A 161 -3.20 5.01 15.38
N GLN A 162 -3.29 6.24 15.92
CA GLN A 162 -4.55 6.78 16.47
C GLN A 162 -5.59 6.96 15.37
N ARG A 163 -5.19 7.44 14.18
CA ARG A 163 -6.09 7.56 13.03
C ARG A 163 -6.63 6.21 12.59
N LEU A 164 -5.78 5.19 12.49
CA LEU A 164 -6.20 3.83 12.14
C LEU A 164 -7.14 3.24 13.20
N ALA A 165 -6.84 3.42 14.49
CA ALA A 165 -7.73 2.99 15.59
C ALA A 165 -9.14 3.61 15.45
N HIS A 166 -9.20 4.92 15.15
CA HIS A 166 -10.46 5.62 14.94
C HIS A 166 -11.24 5.10 13.71
N LEU A 167 -10.55 4.91 12.57
CA LEU A 167 -11.19 4.45 11.34
C LEU A 167 -11.71 3.01 11.42
N THR A 168 -11.00 2.14 12.14
CA THR A 168 -11.27 0.70 12.19
C THR A 168 -12.07 0.27 13.42
N GLY A 169 -12.12 1.11 14.46
CA GLY A 169 -12.68 0.76 15.76
C GLY A 169 -11.87 -0.25 16.56
N LEU A 170 -10.65 -0.58 16.12
CA LEU A 170 -9.76 -1.51 16.82
C LEU A 170 -9.08 -0.85 18.03
N ASP A 171 -8.83 -1.65 19.06
CA ASP A 171 -7.94 -1.26 20.16
C ASP A 171 -6.48 -1.25 19.65
N MET A 172 -6.04 -0.07 19.22
CA MET A 172 -4.68 0.15 18.72
C MET A 172 -3.96 1.22 19.53
N GLY A 173 -2.67 1.02 19.76
CA GLY A 173 -1.82 2.02 20.43
C GLY A 173 -0.35 1.65 20.38
N LEU A 174 0.50 2.60 20.76
CA LEU A 174 1.91 2.28 20.97
C LEU A 174 2.07 1.30 22.12
N GLY A 175 2.99 0.36 21.99
CA GLY A 175 3.28 -0.69 22.96
C GLY A 175 4.77 -0.92 23.16
N GLN A 176 5.09 -1.67 24.19
CA GLN A 176 6.45 -2.12 24.52
C GLN A 176 6.39 -3.54 25.08
N GLY A 177 7.51 -4.26 24.98
CA GLY A 177 7.64 -5.60 25.54
C GLY A 177 6.93 -6.70 24.75
N PRO A 178 6.47 -7.79 25.41
CA PRO A 178 6.02 -9.00 24.71
C PRO A 178 4.67 -8.88 24.00
N ASP A 179 3.88 -7.85 24.31
CA ASP A 179 2.55 -7.65 23.69
C ASP A 179 2.63 -6.95 22.33
N VAL A 180 3.83 -6.51 21.93
CA VAL A 180 4.05 -5.89 20.61
C VAL A 180 3.80 -6.92 19.51
N ASN A 181 2.88 -6.59 18.62
CA ASN A 181 2.53 -7.42 17.47
C ASN A 181 2.57 -6.65 16.14
N PHE A 182 2.91 -5.36 16.19
CA PHE A 182 3.08 -4.52 15.00
C PHE A 182 4.39 -3.74 15.12
N LEU A 183 5.36 -4.04 14.28
CA LEU A 183 6.70 -3.45 14.35
C LEU A 183 6.96 -2.57 13.13
N VAL A 184 7.26 -1.29 13.36
CA VAL A 184 7.67 -0.34 12.31
C VAL A 184 9.16 -0.08 12.43
N LEU A 185 9.91 -0.44 11.39
CA LEU A 185 11.37 -0.36 11.32
C LEU A 185 11.79 0.77 10.37
N PHE A 186 12.55 1.74 10.89
CA PHE A 186 13.27 2.72 10.07
C PHE A 186 14.74 2.37 10.09
N MET A 187 15.23 1.78 9.00
CA MET A 187 16.60 1.26 8.93
C MET A 187 17.26 1.62 7.61
N THR A 188 18.54 1.96 7.68
CA THR A 188 19.39 2.03 6.47
C THR A 188 19.60 0.65 5.89
N SER A 189 20.07 0.58 4.65
CA SER A 189 20.36 -0.68 3.97
C SER A 189 21.32 -1.56 4.76
N ALA A 190 22.39 -0.96 5.35
CA ALA A 190 23.37 -1.68 6.17
C ALA A 190 22.76 -2.19 7.51
N GLU A 191 21.94 -1.36 8.17
CA GLU A 191 21.28 -1.74 9.42
C GLU A 191 20.24 -2.84 9.22
N ARG A 192 19.52 -2.80 8.10
CA ARG A 192 18.56 -3.83 7.71
C ARG A 192 19.23 -5.17 7.47
N GLU A 193 20.37 -5.18 6.76
CA GLU A 193 21.17 -6.40 6.53
C GLU A 193 21.68 -6.99 7.86
N ALA A 194 22.18 -6.13 8.76
CA ALA A 194 22.61 -6.54 10.10
C ALA A 194 21.44 -7.12 10.93
N PHE A 195 20.27 -6.46 10.89
CA PHE A 195 19.05 -6.93 11.55
C PHE A 195 18.60 -8.28 11.02
N ALA A 196 18.51 -8.45 9.70
CA ALA A 196 18.15 -9.73 9.06
C ALA A 196 19.11 -10.86 9.47
N SER A 197 20.40 -10.57 9.53
CA SER A 197 21.44 -11.53 9.95
C SER A 197 21.27 -11.94 11.41
N GLN A 198 20.98 -11.00 12.33
CA GLN A 198 20.73 -11.28 13.74
C GLN A 198 19.46 -12.10 13.94
N VAL A 199 18.35 -11.75 13.26
CA VAL A 199 17.10 -12.52 13.33
C VAL A 199 17.31 -13.94 12.80
N ARG A 200 18.00 -14.10 11.68
CA ARG A 200 18.30 -15.43 11.11
C ARG A 200 19.16 -16.28 12.03
N ALA A 201 20.13 -15.68 12.71
CA ALA A 201 20.97 -16.39 13.69
C ALA A 201 20.16 -16.86 14.92
N ALA A 202 19.23 -16.03 15.40
CA ALA A 202 18.38 -16.35 16.54
C ALA A 202 17.21 -17.29 16.19
N TYR A 203 16.67 -17.16 14.99
CA TYR A 203 15.47 -17.86 14.51
C TYR A 203 15.67 -18.39 13.09
N PRO A 204 16.45 -19.45 12.85
CA PRO A 204 16.88 -19.91 11.52
C PRO A 204 15.73 -20.27 10.55
N THR A 205 14.56 -20.63 11.09
CA THR A 205 13.38 -21.05 10.31
C THR A 205 12.31 -19.95 10.20
N PHE A 206 12.58 -18.77 10.77
CA PHE A 206 11.61 -17.67 10.73
C PHE A 206 11.51 -17.05 9.34
N ALA A 207 10.33 -17.13 8.74
CA ALA A 207 9.91 -16.44 7.52
C ALA A 207 11.04 -16.27 6.47
N PRO A 208 11.53 -17.33 5.82
CA PRO A 208 12.68 -17.25 4.90
C PRO A 208 12.52 -16.20 3.80
N ALA A 209 11.30 -16.04 3.24
CA ALA A 209 11.01 -15.03 2.22
C ALA A 209 11.20 -13.60 2.75
N VAL A 210 10.71 -13.32 3.98
CA VAL A 210 10.89 -12.02 4.63
C VAL A 210 12.37 -11.76 4.90
N MET A 211 13.11 -12.75 5.39
CA MET A 211 14.54 -12.60 5.65
C MET A 211 15.35 -12.36 4.36
N SER A 212 14.96 -12.99 3.27
CA SER A 212 15.56 -12.75 1.96
C SER A 212 15.26 -11.33 1.45
N ALA A 213 14.02 -10.90 1.57
CA ALA A 213 13.59 -9.57 1.13
C ALA A 213 14.21 -8.45 1.98
N LEU A 214 14.39 -8.66 3.29
CA LEU A 214 15.11 -7.73 4.17
C LEU A 214 16.58 -7.60 3.77
N HIS A 215 17.21 -8.68 3.30
CA HIS A 215 18.59 -8.66 2.89
C HIS A 215 18.78 -7.99 1.50
N ASP A 216 17.91 -8.31 0.55
CA ASP A 216 18.03 -7.88 -0.85
C ASP A 216 16.80 -7.09 -1.32
N THR A 217 16.61 -5.90 -0.75
CA THR A 217 15.51 -5.00 -1.15
C THR A 217 15.94 -4.13 -2.33
N PRO A 218 15.26 -4.20 -3.49
CA PRO A 218 15.54 -3.37 -4.66
C PRO A 218 15.46 -1.87 -4.35
N LEU A 219 16.19 -1.04 -5.08
CA LEU A 219 16.19 0.42 -4.89
C LEU A 219 14.85 1.08 -5.22
N ASP A 220 14.06 0.46 -6.08
CA ASP A 220 12.70 0.89 -6.44
C ASP A 220 11.64 0.45 -5.42
N THR A 221 12.01 -0.29 -4.37
CA THR A 221 11.17 -0.61 -3.23
C THR A 221 11.42 0.40 -2.12
N PHE A 222 10.47 1.29 -1.88
CA PHE A 222 10.58 2.37 -0.89
C PHE A 222 10.34 1.87 0.51
N CYS A 223 9.25 1.14 0.67
CA CYS A 223 8.83 0.54 1.92
C CYS A 223 8.13 -0.80 1.65
N THR A 224 7.85 -1.55 2.71
CA THR A 224 7.20 -2.87 2.60
C THR A 224 6.54 -3.25 3.91
N ALA A 225 5.34 -3.82 3.85
CA ALA A 225 4.71 -4.49 4.98
C ALA A 225 4.70 -6.02 4.80
N TYR A 226 5.00 -6.73 5.89
CA TYR A 226 4.91 -8.18 6.00
C TYR A 226 3.91 -8.53 7.08
N ALA A 227 2.74 -9.04 6.70
CA ALA A 227 1.71 -9.46 7.63
C ALA A 227 1.75 -10.99 7.82
N PHE A 228 1.67 -11.42 9.06
CA PHE A 228 1.74 -12.81 9.48
C PHE A 228 0.42 -13.25 10.09
N SER A 229 0.00 -14.45 9.74
CA SER A 229 -1.15 -15.13 10.31
C SER A 229 -0.72 -16.46 10.95
N LYS A 230 -1.54 -17.02 11.81
CA LYS A 230 -1.31 -18.36 12.34
C LYS A 230 -1.63 -19.42 11.29
N PRO A 231 -0.99 -20.59 11.32
CA PRO A 231 -1.25 -21.66 10.33
C PRO A 231 -2.69 -22.18 10.34
N ASP A 232 -3.34 -22.15 11.49
CA ASP A 232 -4.72 -22.58 11.72
C ASP A 232 -5.76 -21.48 11.54
N ASP A 233 -5.30 -20.24 11.33
CA ASP A 233 -6.14 -19.06 11.12
C ASP A 233 -5.47 -18.12 10.10
N PRO A 234 -5.43 -18.48 8.82
CA PRO A 234 -4.69 -17.76 7.79
C PRO A 234 -5.36 -16.44 7.36
N ALA A 235 -6.60 -16.21 7.75
CA ALA A 235 -7.36 -15.02 7.42
C ALA A 235 -7.27 -13.93 8.51
N THR A 236 -6.70 -14.24 9.67
CA THR A 236 -6.56 -13.30 10.78
C THR A 236 -5.10 -12.97 11.02
N TYR A 237 -4.78 -11.69 10.95
CA TYR A 237 -3.41 -11.24 11.22
C TYR A 237 -3.04 -11.37 12.70
N SER A 238 -1.82 -11.78 12.96
CA SER A 238 -1.27 -11.99 14.30
C SER A 238 -0.04 -11.13 14.60
N ALA A 239 0.71 -10.76 13.56
CA ALA A 239 1.87 -9.87 13.65
C ALA A 239 2.10 -9.17 12.30
N VAL A 240 2.76 -8.01 12.36
CA VAL A 240 3.19 -7.24 11.17
C VAL A 240 4.59 -6.70 11.40
N ILE A 241 5.38 -6.68 10.35
CA ILE A 241 6.63 -5.91 10.25
C ILE A 241 6.49 -4.96 9.06
N VAL A 242 6.58 -3.66 9.33
CA VAL A 242 6.71 -2.61 8.32
C VAL A 242 8.18 -2.20 8.26
N LEU A 243 8.73 -2.15 7.06
CA LEU A 243 10.09 -1.71 6.82
C LEU A 243 10.09 -0.44 5.97
N ILE A 244 10.68 0.62 6.49
CA ILE A 244 10.85 1.92 5.83
C ILE A 244 12.35 2.23 5.76
N ARG A 245 12.83 2.66 4.61
CA ARG A 245 14.23 3.05 4.46
C ARG A 245 14.52 4.35 5.20
N ALA A 246 15.49 4.33 6.10
CA ALA A 246 15.96 5.53 6.80
C ALA A 246 16.73 6.50 5.89
N GLU A 247 17.10 6.08 4.68
CA GLU A 247 17.70 6.93 3.65
C GLU A 247 16.69 7.87 2.98
N HIS A 248 15.39 7.60 3.07
CA HIS A 248 14.36 8.46 2.49
C HIS A 248 14.28 9.85 3.16
N PRO A 249 13.93 10.89 2.40
CA PRO A 249 13.52 12.18 2.96
C PRO A 249 12.35 12.03 3.95
N PRO A 250 12.18 12.99 4.86
CA PRO A 250 11.13 12.92 5.87
C PRO A 250 9.71 12.76 5.32
N PHE A 251 9.43 13.35 4.17
CA PHE A 251 8.08 13.25 3.58
C PHE A 251 7.82 11.90 2.93
N THR A 252 8.79 11.33 2.23
CA THR A 252 8.70 9.95 1.73
C THR A 252 8.55 8.95 2.88
N ARG A 253 9.26 9.13 4.03
CA ARG A 253 9.05 8.28 5.21
C ARG A 253 7.64 8.40 5.78
N LEU A 254 7.06 9.61 5.81
CA LEU A 254 5.67 9.80 6.21
C LEU A 254 4.69 9.12 5.25
N SER A 255 4.91 9.23 3.94
CA SER A 255 4.13 8.52 2.91
C SER A 255 4.14 7.00 3.17
N CYS A 256 5.32 6.43 3.36
CA CYS A 256 5.49 5.01 3.71
C CYS A 256 4.78 4.60 5.01
N VAL A 257 4.75 5.47 6.03
CA VAL A 257 3.99 5.20 7.27
C VAL A 257 2.49 5.07 6.95
N HIS A 258 1.95 5.98 6.14
CA HIS A 258 0.53 5.96 5.78
C HIS A 258 0.18 4.73 4.94
N GLU A 259 0.98 4.44 3.94
CA GLU A 259 0.75 3.37 2.99
C GLU A 259 0.87 2.00 3.66
N GLU A 260 2.05 1.67 4.17
CA GLU A 260 2.34 0.34 4.68
C GLU A 260 1.53 -0.03 5.93
N MET A 261 1.28 0.94 6.82
CA MET A 261 0.45 0.67 7.98
C MET A 261 -1.03 0.50 7.60
N ALA A 262 -1.54 1.20 6.58
CA ALA A 262 -2.90 1.03 6.11
C ALA A 262 -3.08 -0.30 5.35
N GLN A 263 -2.12 -0.67 4.48
CA GLN A 263 -2.12 -1.98 3.82
C GLN A 263 -2.07 -3.12 4.82
N ALA A 264 -1.27 -2.98 5.88
CA ALA A 264 -1.15 -3.95 6.97
C ALA A 264 -2.43 -4.11 7.82
N MET A 265 -3.45 -3.27 7.61
CA MET A 265 -4.78 -3.48 8.20
C MET A 265 -5.60 -4.53 7.46
N GLY A 266 -5.22 -4.91 6.23
CA GLY A 266 -5.90 -5.90 5.41
C GLY A 266 -6.33 -5.40 4.02
N LEU A 267 -5.61 -4.40 3.52
CA LEU A 267 -5.71 -3.86 2.16
C LEU A 267 -4.42 -4.18 1.38
N PRO A 268 -4.10 -5.48 1.12
CA PRO A 268 -2.74 -5.90 0.74
C PRO A 268 -2.40 -5.73 -0.73
N ASN A 269 -3.29 -5.20 -1.55
CA ASN A 269 -3.08 -5.07 -2.99
C ASN A 269 -3.25 -3.63 -3.45
N ASP A 270 -2.68 -3.32 -4.60
CA ASP A 270 -2.85 -2.05 -5.26
C ASP A 270 -3.82 -2.13 -6.45
N SER A 271 -4.35 -0.98 -6.84
CA SER A 271 -5.23 -0.83 -8.00
C SER A 271 -4.87 0.43 -8.77
N PRO A 272 -4.42 0.33 -10.02
CA PRO A 272 -4.14 1.51 -10.85
C PRO A 272 -5.40 2.33 -11.19
N GLU A 273 -6.59 1.82 -10.88
CA GLU A 273 -7.88 2.49 -11.07
C GLU A 273 -8.34 3.23 -9.80
N ALA A 274 -7.76 2.94 -8.64
CA ALA A 274 -8.10 3.61 -7.38
C ALA A 274 -7.56 5.04 -7.38
N ARG A 275 -8.48 6.03 -7.41
CA ARG A 275 -8.14 7.44 -7.38
C ARG A 275 -9.29 8.26 -6.79
N PRO A 276 -9.02 9.09 -5.75
CA PRO A 276 -7.72 9.33 -5.11
C PRO A 276 -7.35 8.22 -4.13
N SER A 277 -6.16 7.66 -4.19
CA SER A 277 -5.76 6.57 -3.29
C SER A 277 -4.26 6.49 -3.14
N LEU A 278 -3.81 6.07 -1.94
CA LEU A 278 -2.45 5.60 -1.70
C LEU A 278 -2.18 4.27 -2.42
N PHE A 279 -3.22 3.45 -2.57
CA PHE A 279 -3.17 2.10 -3.15
C PHE A 279 -3.25 2.12 -4.68
N ASN A 280 -2.57 3.10 -5.26
CA ASN A 280 -2.46 3.28 -6.70
C ASN A 280 -0.96 3.36 -7.03
N ASP A 281 -0.44 2.47 -7.81
CA ASP A 281 0.99 2.31 -8.17
C ASP A 281 1.71 3.56 -8.71
N ASP A 282 1.06 4.73 -8.81
CA ASP A 282 1.63 5.89 -9.49
C ASP A 282 2.22 6.97 -8.57
N LEU A 283 2.12 6.79 -7.24
CA LEU A 283 2.59 7.76 -6.23
C LEU A 283 1.95 9.15 -6.37
N GLU A 284 0.75 9.28 -6.96
CA GLU A 284 0.08 10.57 -7.09
C GLU A 284 -0.24 11.17 -5.71
N PHE A 285 -0.73 10.35 -4.78
CA PHE A 285 -1.06 10.75 -3.41
C PHE A 285 -0.08 10.14 -2.43
N ALA A 286 0.42 10.95 -1.49
CA ALA A 286 1.41 10.52 -0.50
C ALA A 286 0.81 10.24 0.88
N LEU A 287 -0.43 10.65 1.13
CA LEU A 287 -1.10 10.52 2.43
C LEU A 287 -2.45 9.81 2.26
N LEU A 288 -2.87 9.10 3.31
CA LEU A 288 -4.17 8.42 3.34
C LEU A 288 -5.30 9.39 2.96
N THR A 289 -5.96 9.11 1.86
CA THR A 289 -7.04 9.95 1.31
C THR A 289 -8.37 9.65 2.00
N GLU A 290 -9.39 10.45 1.70
CA GLU A 290 -10.78 10.17 2.13
C GLU A 290 -11.27 8.83 1.55
N HIS A 291 -10.96 8.55 0.30
CA HIS A 291 -11.29 7.28 -0.35
C HIS A 291 -10.71 6.10 0.43
N ASP A 292 -9.43 6.14 0.79
CA ASP A 292 -8.75 5.08 1.55
C ASP A 292 -9.30 4.94 2.97
N ALA A 293 -9.65 6.07 3.60
CA ALA A 293 -10.27 6.07 4.93
C ALA A 293 -11.63 5.35 4.89
N ILE A 294 -12.42 5.54 3.83
CA ILE A 294 -13.67 4.82 3.63
C ILE A 294 -13.41 3.33 3.38
N LEU A 295 -12.40 2.95 2.58
CA LEU A 295 -12.04 1.54 2.40
C LEU A 295 -11.68 0.85 3.72
N LEU A 296 -10.93 1.54 4.60
CA LEU A 296 -10.62 1.02 5.95
C LEU A 296 -11.87 0.82 6.81
N ARG A 297 -12.82 1.78 6.79
CA ARG A 297 -14.11 1.63 7.47
C ARG A 297 -14.91 0.45 6.92
N MET A 298 -14.95 0.29 5.59
CA MET A 298 -15.60 -0.84 4.94
C MET A 298 -14.98 -2.18 5.38
N LEU A 299 -13.65 -2.28 5.43
CA LEU A 299 -12.94 -3.48 5.82
C LEU A 299 -13.29 -3.93 7.26
N TYR A 300 -13.49 -2.97 8.17
CA TYR A 300 -13.80 -3.24 9.58
C TYR A 300 -15.29 -3.18 9.90
N ASP A 301 -16.15 -3.13 8.89
CA ASP A 301 -17.59 -3.28 9.09
C ASP A 301 -17.92 -4.62 9.78
N PRO A 302 -18.83 -4.65 10.77
CA PRO A 302 -19.15 -5.86 11.53
C PRO A 302 -19.80 -6.98 10.70
N ARG A 303 -20.35 -6.67 9.52
CA ARG A 303 -20.89 -7.68 8.56
C ARG A 303 -19.80 -8.49 7.89
N LEU A 304 -18.57 -7.96 7.78
CA LEU A 304 -17.44 -8.67 7.21
C LEU A 304 -16.70 -9.46 8.31
N ARG A 305 -16.16 -10.61 7.93
CA ARG A 305 -15.38 -11.48 8.82
C ARG A 305 -14.14 -11.98 8.09
N PRO A 306 -13.02 -12.20 8.80
CA PRO A 306 -11.86 -12.89 8.23
C PRO A 306 -12.29 -14.19 7.55
N GLY A 307 -11.68 -14.49 6.41
CA GLY A 307 -11.93 -15.70 5.64
C GLY A 307 -13.11 -15.64 4.67
N MET A 308 -13.86 -14.54 4.61
CA MET A 308 -14.91 -14.38 3.59
C MET A 308 -14.30 -14.29 2.20
N SER A 309 -14.94 -14.97 1.25
CA SER A 309 -14.63 -14.89 -0.17
C SER A 309 -15.24 -13.65 -0.82
N ALA A 310 -14.76 -13.28 -2.00
CA ALA A 310 -15.35 -12.19 -2.79
C ALA A 310 -16.85 -12.41 -3.08
N ALA A 311 -17.28 -13.67 -3.26
CA ALA A 311 -18.69 -14.01 -3.49
C ALA A 311 -19.57 -13.72 -2.27
N GLU A 312 -19.04 -13.90 -1.06
CA GLU A 312 -19.74 -13.60 0.20
C GLU A 312 -19.72 -12.11 0.54
N VAL A 313 -18.64 -11.40 0.20
CA VAL A 313 -18.45 -9.98 0.50
C VAL A 313 -19.27 -9.08 -0.43
N ARG A 314 -19.25 -9.33 -1.74
CA ARG A 314 -19.87 -8.46 -2.76
C ARG A 314 -21.33 -8.08 -2.50
N PRO A 315 -22.23 -8.98 -2.08
CA PRO A 315 -23.62 -8.62 -1.82
C PRO A 315 -23.80 -7.62 -0.66
N LEU A 316 -22.83 -7.53 0.24
CA LEU A 316 -22.87 -6.67 1.43
C LEU A 316 -22.36 -5.26 1.14
N LEU A 317 -21.50 -5.10 0.12
CA LEU A 317 -20.78 -3.85 -0.14
C LEU A 317 -21.68 -2.61 -0.35
N PRO A 318 -22.83 -2.66 -1.05
CA PRO A 318 -23.64 -1.47 -1.26
C PRO A 318 -24.14 -0.82 0.05
N GLU A 319 -24.49 -1.63 1.04
CA GLU A 319 -24.89 -1.11 2.35
C GLU A 319 -23.71 -0.66 3.19
N ILE A 320 -22.59 -1.40 3.13
CA ILE A 320 -21.36 -1.07 3.83
C ILE A 320 -20.80 0.27 3.35
N VAL A 321 -20.75 0.51 2.04
CA VAL A 321 -20.31 1.80 1.45
C VAL A 321 -21.15 2.95 1.97
N ARG A 322 -22.49 2.82 1.95
CA ARG A 322 -23.39 3.86 2.45
C ARG A 322 -23.08 4.19 3.90
N ASP A 323 -22.95 3.17 4.77
CA ASP A 323 -22.74 3.37 6.19
C ASP A 323 -21.33 3.95 6.47
N ALA A 324 -20.31 3.52 5.75
CA ALA A 324 -18.96 4.04 5.83
C ALA A 324 -18.86 5.53 5.42
N ARG A 325 -19.58 5.94 4.36
CA ARG A 325 -19.67 7.36 3.96
C ARG A 325 -20.38 8.20 5.00
N LEU A 326 -21.44 7.71 5.60
CA LEU A 326 -22.16 8.43 6.66
C LEU A 326 -21.27 8.64 7.90
N ALA A 327 -20.46 7.63 8.27
CA ALA A 327 -19.50 7.74 9.34
C ALA A 327 -18.40 8.78 9.01
N GLN A 328 -17.84 8.73 7.79
CA GLN A 328 -16.84 9.68 7.32
C GLN A 328 -17.36 11.12 7.37
N ALA A 329 -18.54 11.38 6.82
CA ALA A 329 -19.16 12.71 6.84
C ALA A 329 -19.51 13.21 8.26
N SER A 330 -19.70 12.30 9.22
CA SER A 330 -19.92 12.67 10.62
C SER A 330 -18.64 13.13 11.30
N ASP A 331 -17.50 12.46 11.03
CA ASP A 331 -16.19 12.86 11.55
C ASP A 331 -15.76 14.23 11.04
N GLU A 332 -15.98 14.51 9.76
CA GLU A 332 -15.65 15.81 9.15
C GLU A 332 -16.43 16.95 9.82
N ARG A 333 -17.73 16.73 10.10
CA ARG A 333 -18.55 17.73 10.82
C ARG A 333 -18.06 17.99 12.23
N LEU A 334 -17.62 16.96 12.95
CA LEU A 334 -17.07 17.11 14.31
C LEU A 334 -15.75 17.90 14.27
N THR A 335 -14.86 17.58 13.35
CA THR A 335 -13.59 18.28 13.18
C THR A 335 -13.79 19.77 12.87
N ILE A 336 -14.78 20.13 12.05
CA ILE A 336 -15.11 21.54 11.74
C ILE A 336 -15.70 22.24 12.96
N ALA A 337 -16.52 21.56 13.75
CA ALA A 337 -17.14 22.13 14.96
C ALA A 337 -16.10 22.41 16.05
N ASP A 338 -15.08 21.56 16.21
CA ASP A 338 -14.02 21.72 17.20
C ASP A 338 -12.98 22.80 16.79
N ALA A 339 -12.95 23.20 15.51
CA ALA A 339 -12.06 24.22 14.98
C ALA A 339 -12.62 25.66 15.04
N ASN A 340 -13.91 25.85 15.39
CA ASN A 340 -14.60 27.13 15.53
C ASN A 340 -14.87 27.46 17.00
#